data_b6e8c7fbe609b3a7a85781de21f7e6ab
#
_entry.id   b6e8c7fbe609b3a7a85781de21f7e6ab
#
_cell.length_a   1.000
_cell.length_b   1.000
_cell.length_c   1.000
_cell.angle_alpha   90.00
_cell.angle_beta   90.00
_cell.angle_gamma   90.00
#
_symmetry.space_group_name_H-M   'P 1'
#
loop_
_entity.id
_entity.type
_entity.pdbx_description
1 polymer ?
#
loop_
_entity_poly.entity_id
_entity_poly.type
_entity_poly.pdbx_seq_one_letter_code
_entity_poly.pdbx_strand_id
1 'polypeptide(L)'
;MRLEEIYFDKTIRDYALKLTSNQDAADELVSLAFEICLLKPPKDNIKGFFARVMRNQWLKKCNAKDPYFNNESSDYSEVEEVLGKMNHYHANILRAISNGEKLTQIHKGAKIGYRTLKADYKKAKKEFKIMYEKNIKIAVIIRGINGVSYHRLLMPFAKMHRDYGIEVVVLLNKDDEFFNNLEGVTHVVYNRQISGLLQPEETYLKLKAKGIKVICDIDDYWILPKGHPMRYRHNKMNLDKCVIKNLKLADQIWTTTPILADKVRPYNNNIEIIKNAIDPTEKQYAYDDLSINFDTFFYSGGNTHLKDLKLLGKAFDDYKLIVKSPKMPKNMLGIKRQISEVQDYAKDYEHCGICVVPLIENTFNSCKSELKMIEAGHFAKPV
;
A
#
# COMPACT_ATOMS: atom_id res chain seq x y z
N MET A 1 0.71 24.26 37.28
CA MET A 1 -0.52 23.73 36.65
C MET A 1 -1.01 22.57 37.51
N ARG A 2 -2.25 22.62 37.95
CA ARG A 2 -2.87 21.56 38.74
C ARG A 2 -3.34 20.45 37.83
N LEU A 3 -3.55 19.25 38.37
CA LEU A 3 -3.98 18.10 37.56
C LEU A 3 -5.35 18.34 36.89
N GLU A 4 -6.26 19.03 37.60
CA GLU A 4 -7.58 19.41 37.08
C GLU A 4 -7.49 20.36 35.86
N GLU A 5 -6.53 21.30 35.88
CA GLU A 5 -6.30 22.21 34.77
C GLU A 5 -5.82 21.47 33.51
N ILE A 6 -5.09 20.35 33.68
CA ILE A 6 -4.63 19.50 32.58
C ILE A 6 -5.77 18.73 31.94
N TYR A 7 -6.74 18.26 32.73
CA TYR A 7 -7.90 17.52 32.22
C TYR A 7 -8.69 18.34 31.18
N PHE A 8 -8.78 19.66 31.37
CA PHE A 8 -9.45 20.59 30.46
C PHE A 8 -8.50 21.21 29.42
N ASP A 9 -7.21 20.91 29.44
CA ASP A 9 -6.21 21.49 28.54
C ASP A 9 -6.48 21.03 27.09
N LYS A 10 -6.72 22.01 26.21
CA LYS A 10 -7.00 21.76 24.80
C LYS A 10 -5.91 20.94 24.12
N THR A 11 -4.63 21.20 24.42
CA THR A 11 -3.51 20.48 23.78
C THR A 11 -3.45 19.00 24.18
N ILE A 12 -3.92 18.67 25.37
CA ILE A 12 -4.05 17.29 25.86
C ILE A 12 -5.20 16.57 25.14
N ARG A 13 -6.33 17.24 24.98
CA ARG A 13 -7.48 16.69 24.23
C ARG A 13 -7.17 16.51 22.75
N ASP A 14 -6.52 17.49 22.13
CA ASP A 14 -6.04 17.39 20.75
C ASP A 14 -5.04 16.24 20.57
N TYR A 15 -4.18 16.00 21.54
CA TYR A 15 -3.25 14.85 21.53
C TYR A 15 -3.99 13.52 21.68
N ALA A 16 -4.98 13.43 22.58
CA ALA A 16 -5.80 12.23 22.72
C ALA A 16 -6.58 11.94 21.44
N LEU A 17 -7.15 12.95 20.79
CA LEU A 17 -7.85 12.83 19.53
C LEU A 17 -6.93 12.34 18.40
N LYS A 18 -5.67 12.81 18.34
CA LYS A 18 -4.66 12.32 17.40
C LYS A 18 -4.30 10.84 17.61
N LEU A 19 -4.32 10.37 18.87
CA LEU A 19 -4.05 8.96 19.16
C LEU A 19 -5.22 8.05 18.79
N THR A 20 -6.46 8.50 19.00
CA THR A 20 -7.66 7.65 18.89
C THR A 20 -8.42 7.83 17.58
N SER A 21 -8.26 8.97 16.90
CA SER A 21 -9.03 9.41 15.72
C SER A 21 -10.56 9.39 15.92
N ASN A 22 -11.01 9.37 17.19
CA ASN A 22 -12.42 9.34 17.58
C ASN A 22 -12.61 10.14 18.88
N GLN A 23 -13.63 11.02 18.95
CA GLN A 23 -13.86 11.92 20.06
C GLN A 23 -14.18 11.18 21.37
N ASP A 24 -15.11 10.22 21.32
CA ASP A 24 -15.53 9.47 22.51
C ASP A 24 -14.37 8.66 23.09
N ALA A 25 -13.60 8.01 22.22
CA ALA A 25 -12.40 7.28 22.64
C ALA A 25 -11.29 8.20 23.17
N ALA A 26 -11.20 9.44 22.67
CA ALA A 26 -10.28 10.46 23.18
C ALA A 26 -10.67 10.91 24.59
N ASP A 27 -11.94 11.19 24.83
CA ASP A 27 -12.46 11.62 26.14
C ASP A 27 -12.33 10.50 27.18
N GLU A 28 -12.60 9.25 26.80
CA GLU A 28 -12.36 8.07 27.67
C GLU A 28 -10.86 7.92 28.04
N LEU A 29 -9.98 8.12 27.06
CA LEU A 29 -8.53 8.03 27.26
C LEU A 29 -8.01 9.14 28.20
N VAL A 30 -8.53 10.37 28.08
CA VAL A 30 -8.21 11.49 28.96
C VAL A 30 -8.68 11.19 30.38
N SER A 31 -9.90 10.68 30.56
CA SER A 31 -10.48 10.34 31.86
C SER A 31 -9.66 9.24 32.56
N LEU A 32 -9.32 8.16 31.85
CA LEU A 32 -8.50 7.09 32.37
C LEU A 32 -7.09 7.55 32.78
N ALA A 33 -6.48 8.42 31.98
CA ALA A 33 -5.17 9.00 32.29
C ALA A 33 -5.24 9.90 33.52
N PHE A 34 -6.33 10.63 33.70
CA PHE A 34 -6.57 11.47 34.88
C PHE A 34 -6.67 10.62 36.17
N GLU A 35 -7.44 9.54 36.15
CA GLU A 35 -7.55 8.61 37.28
C GLU A 35 -6.20 8.02 37.68
N ILE A 36 -5.39 7.59 36.69
CA ILE A 36 -4.05 7.04 36.95
C ILE A 36 -3.13 8.09 37.57
N CYS A 37 -3.23 9.34 37.12
CA CYS A 37 -2.44 10.45 37.69
C CYS A 37 -2.88 10.85 39.09
N LEU A 38 -4.16 10.69 39.44
CA LEU A 38 -4.65 10.87 40.82
C LEU A 38 -4.06 9.83 41.77
N LEU A 39 -3.97 8.57 41.33
CA LEU A 39 -3.40 7.48 42.11
C LEU A 39 -1.87 7.55 42.24
N LYS A 40 -1.20 8.09 41.25
CA LYS A 40 0.27 8.21 41.22
C LYS A 40 0.66 9.60 40.66
N PRO A 41 0.52 10.67 41.47
CA PRO A 41 0.80 12.02 41.02
C PRO A 41 2.29 12.17 40.66
N PRO A 42 2.60 12.77 39.50
CA PRO A 42 3.98 13.08 39.12
C PRO A 42 4.55 14.20 39.97
N LYS A 43 5.83 14.14 40.30
CA LYS A 43 6.54 15.19 41.04
C LYS A 43 6.82 16.40 40.18
N ASP A 44 7.15 16.18 38.90
CA ASP A 44 7.53 17.22 37.92
C ASP A 44 6.92 16.96 36.55
N ASN A 45 6.84 18.00 35.72
CA ASN A 45 6.33 17.95 34.32
C ASN A 45 5.01 17.16 34.18
N ILE A 46 3.99 17.57 34.91
CA ILE A 46 2.69 16.90 34.99
C ILE A 46 2.09 16.67 33.57
N LYS A 47 2.16 17.66 32.68
CA LYS A 47 1.64 17.58 31.30
C LYS A 47 2.32 16.50 30.47
N GLY A 48 3.64 16.42 30.54
CA GLY A 48 4.42 15.39 29.82
C GLY A 48 4.21 13.99 30.40
N PHE A 49 4.01 13.88 31.72
CA PHE A 49 3.66 12.62 32.36
C PHE A 49 2.25 12.16 31.94
N PHE A 50 1.27 13.07 31.95
CA PHE A 50 -0.10 12.78 31.54
C PHE A 50 -0.17 12.30 30.09
N ALA A 51 0.49 12.98 29.16
CA ALA A 51 0.59 12.56 27.76
C ALA A 51 1.23 11.16 27.60
N ARG A 52 2.23 10.82 28.42
CA ARG A 52 2.86 9.49 28.43
C ARG A 52 1.90 8.42 28.96
N VAL A 53 1.12 8.72 29.99
CA VAL A 53 0.11 7.80 30.54
C VAL A 53 -0.95 7.53 29.48
N MET A 54 -1.50 8.57 28.81
CA MET A 54 -2.45 8.40 27.72
C MET A 54 -1.91 7.48 26.61
N ARG A 55 -0.71 7.78 26.12
CA ARG A 55 -0.08 6.95 25.09
C ARG A 55 0.04 5.48 25.49
N ASN A 56 0.49 5.24 26.72
CA ASN A 56 0.65 3.87 27.21
C ASN A 56 -0.68 3.15 27.39
N GLN A 57 -1.74 3.84 27.84
CA GLN A 57 -3.07 3.24 27.98
C GLN A 57 -3.70 2.98 26.60
N TRP A 58 -3.51 3.90 25.65
CA TRP A 58 -3.96 3.68 24.28
C TRP A 58 -3.31 2.46 23.63
N LEU A 59 -1.98 2.32 23.77
CA LEU A 59 -1.26 1.15 23.27
C LEU A 59 -1.74 -0.16 23.91
N LYS A 60 -2.02 -0.16 25.23
CA LYS A 60 -2.61 -1.32 25.91
C LYS A 60 -4.01 -1.64 25.38
N LYS A 61 -4.85 -0.62 25.12
CA LYS A 61 -6.22 -0.79 24.61
C LYS A 61 -6.21 -1.30 23.16
N CYS A 62 -5.29 -0.83 22.33
CA CYS A 62 -5.08 -1.34 20.97
C CYS A 62 -4.66 -2.82 21.00
N ASN A 63 -3.70 -3.17 21.86
CA ASN A 63 -3.22 -4.56 22.01
C ASN A 63 -4.29 -5.50 22.63
N ALA A 64 -5.18 -4.98 23.49
CA ALA A 64 -6.24 -5.77 24.11
C ALA A 64 -7.47 -5.98 23.22
N LYS A 65 -7.66 -5.14 22.20
CA LYS A 65 -8.81 -5.20 21.26
C LYS A 65 -8.53 -5.96 19.98
N ASP A 66 -7.30 -6.42 19.78
CA ASP A 66 -6.95 -7.24 18.64
C ASP A 66 -7.19 -8.72 19.00
N PRO A 67 -8.34 -9.33 18.61
CA PRO A 67 -8.61 -10.72 18.87
C PRO A 67 -7.65 -11.67 18.14
N TYR A 68 -6.82 -11.14 17.22
CA TYR A 68 -5.77 -11.88 16.53
C TYR A 68 -4.50 -12.04 17.38
N PHE A 69 -4.30 -11.24 18.43
CA PHE A 69 -3.17 -11.40 19.35
C PHE A 69 -3.41 -12.43 20.47
N ASN A 70 -4.65 -12.90 20.67
CA ASN A 70 -4.99 -13.80 21.78
C ASN A 70 -5.35 -15.23 21.39
N ASN A 71 -5.35 -15.59 20.10
CA ASN A 71 -5.58 -16.98 19.69
C ASN A 71 -4.82 -17.26 18.40
N GLU A 72 -3.81 -17.95 18.56
CA GLU A 72 -2.93 -18.77 17.74
C GLU A 72 -1.49 -18.44 18.08
N SER A 73 -0.76 -19.45 18.47
CA SER A 73 0.70 -19.43 18.47
C SER A 73 1.13 -18.94 17.09
N SER A 74 1.38 -17.62 16.97
CA SER A 74 2.06 -17.11 15.81
C SER A 74 3.30 -17.97 15.65
N ASP A 75 3.40 -18.64 14.51
CA ASP A 75 4.55 -19.48 14.21
C ASP A 75 5.76 -18.55 14.08
N TYR A 76 6.49 -18.41 15.17
CA TYR A 76 7.74 -17.62 15.23
C TYR A 76 8.93 -18.42 14.71
N SER A 77 8.72 -19.58 14.08
CA SER A 77 9.79 -20.46 13.59
C SER A 77 10.74 -19.73 12.64
N GLU A 78 10.19 -18.93 11.71
CA GLU A 78 10.99 -18.11 10.80
C GLU A 78 11.83 -17.04 11.53
N VAL A 79 11.24 -16.40 12.53
CA VAL A 79 11.92 -15.38 13.34
C VAL A 79 13.04 -16.02 14.14
N GLU A 80 12.80 -17.17 14.78
CA GLU A 80 13.81 -17.91 15.55
C GLU A 80 14.89 -18.50 14.65
N GLU A 81 14.58 -18.94 13.44
CA GLU A 81 15.56 -19.37 12.45
C GLU A 81 16.54 -18.24 12.10
N VAL A 82 16.01 -17.04 11.86
CA VAL A 82 16.86 -15.86 11.58
C VAL A 82 17.68 -15.47 12.79
N LEU A 83 17.08 -15.45 13.99
CA LEU A 83 17.80 -15.18 15.24
C LEU A 83 18.89 -16.21 15.53
N GLY A 84 18.66 -17.47 15.16
CA GLY A 84 19.67 -18.54 15.28
C GLY A 84 20.89 -18.37 14.37
N LYS A 85 20.72 -17.71 13.23
CA LYS A 85 21.82 -17.40 12.27
C LYS A 85 22.56 -16.10 12.61
N MET A 86 22.02 -15.26 13.49
CA MET A 86 22.64 -14.01 13.92
C MET A 86 23.78 -14.21 14.92
N ASN A 87 24.59 -13.15 15.11
CA ASN A 87 25.48 -13.10 16.26
C ASN A 87 24.69 -13.32 17.56
N HIS A 88 25.12 -14.28 18.36
CA HIS A 88 24.42 -14.72 19.58
C HIS A 88 24.09 -13.56 20.55
N TYR A 89 25.01 -12.61 20.70
CA TYR A 89 24.82 -11.43 21.54
C TYR A 89 23.71 -10.52 20.99
N HIS A 90 23.71 -10.25 19.67
CA HIS A 90 22.68 -9.44 19.01
C HIS A 90 21.30 -10.13 19.06
N ALA A 91 21.26 -11.43 18.82
CA ALA A 91 20.02 -12.22 18.92
C ALA A 91 19.42 -12.15 20.34
N ASN A 92 20.26 -12.27 21.37
CA ASN A 92 19.81 -12.18 22.76
C ASN A 92 19.28 -10.79 23.14
N ILE A 93 19.88 -9.70 22.62
CA ILE A 93 19.32 -8.35 22.80
C ILE A 93 17.92 -8.27 22.21
N LEU A 94 17.71 -8.81 21.00
CA LEU A 94 16.41 -8.78 20.34
C LEU A 94 15.37 -9.64 21.07
N ARG A 95 15.74 -10.85 21.52
CA ARG A 95 14.85 -11.72 22.32
C ARG A 95 14.46 -11.07 23.65
N ALA A 96 15.39 -10.46 24.36
CA ALA A 96 15.09 -9.77 25.61
C ALA A 96 14.11 -8.62 25.41
N ILE A 97 14.28 -7.83 24.33
CA ILE A 97 13.35 -6.74 23.99
C ILE A 97 11.98 -7.29 23.58
N SER A 98 11.91 -8.36 22.78
CA SER A 98 10.64 -8.99 22.39
C SER A 98 9.87 -9.55 23.58
N ASN A 99 10.58 -10.03 24.59
CA ASN A 99 10.01 -10.48 25.87
C ASN A 99 9.62 -9.33 26.81
N GLY A 100 9.67 -8.08 26.33
CA GLY A 100 9.23 -6.90 27.09
C GLY A 100 10.28 -6.28 28.01
N GLU A 101 11.53 -6.73 27.96
CA GLU A 101 12.61 -6.11 28.74
C GLU A 101 12.97 -4.73 28.17
N LYS A 102 13.24 -3.78 29.07
CA LYS A 102 13.71 -2.45 28.64
C LYS A 102 15.24 -2.45 28.50
N LEU A 103 15.77 -1.69 27.53
CA LEU A 103 17.24 -1.52 27.35
C LEU A 103 17.94 -1.11 28.65
N THR A 104 17.28 -0.36 29.54
CA THR A 104 17.80 0.03 30.84
C THR A 104 17.93 -1.15 31.81
N GLN A 105 17.11 -2.16 31.70
CA GLN A 105 17.15 -3.40 32.52
C GLN A 105 18.25 -4.30 31.98
N ILE A 106 18.32 -4.49 30.67
CA ILE A 106 19.38 -5.26 30.01
C ILE A 106 20.76 -4.65 30.32
N HIS A 107 20.87 -3.32 30.28
CA HIS A 107 22.11 -2.59 30.63
C HIS A 107 22.59 -2.92 32.07
N LYS A 108 21.68 -2.89 33.04
CA LYS A 108 22.03 -3.18 34.43
C LYS A 108 22.53 -4.62 34.63
N GLY A 109 21.94 -5.58 33.91
CA GLY A 109 22.33 -7.00 33.98
C GLY A 109 23.65 -7.30 33.22
N ALA A 110 23.88 -6.65 32.09
CA ALA A 110 24.97 -6.99 31.18
C ALA A 110 26.32 -6.31 31.50
N LYS A 111 26.39 -5.41 32.49
CA LYS A 111 27.61 -4.61 32.83
C LYS A 111 28.20 -3.83 31.62
N ILE A 112 27.39 -3.47 30.65
CA ILE A 112 27.78 -2.75 29.41
C ILE A 112 27.25 -1.32 29.49
N GLY A 113 28.02 -0.34 29.00
CA GLY A 113 27.59 1.06 28.98
C GLY A 113 26.29 1.25 28.18
N TYR A 114 25.33 2.01 28.70
CA TYR A 114 24.01 2.19 28.07
C TYR A 114 24.10 2.73 26.61
N ARG A 115 25.07 3.62 26.34
CA ARG A 115 25.32 4.13 24.98
C ARG A 115 25.74 3.02 24.02
N THR A 116 26.63 2.13 24.50
CA THR A 116 27.10 0.97 23.75
C THR A 116 25.96 0.00 23.48
N LEU A 117 25.18 -0.36 24.49
CA LEU A 117 24.02 -1.24 24.33
C LEU A 117 22.99 -0.67 23.34
N LYS A 118 22.74 0.64 23.38
CA LYS A 118 21.83 1.30 22.42
C LYS A 118 22.38 1.26 20.97
N ALA A 119 23.69 1.37 20.79
CA ALA A 119 24.32 1.22 19.48
C ALA A 119 24.26 -0.23 18.99
N ASP A 120 24.51 -1.20 19.87
CA ASP A 120 24.45 -2.62 19.55
C ASP A 120 23.02 -3.07 19.25
N TYR A 121 22.01 -2.55 19.95
CA TYR A 121 20.60 -2.79 19.59
C TYR A 121 20.24 -2.26 18.19
N LYS A 122 20.77 -1.09 17.80
CA LYS A 122 20.59 -0.60 16.44
C LYS A 122 21.25 -1.51 15.39
N LYS A 123 22.46 -2.02 15.69
CA LYS A 123 23.18 -2.98 14.83
C LYS A 123 22.41 -4.29 14.73
N ALA A 124 21.95 -4.85 15.87
CA ALA A 124 21.17 -6.08 15.92
C ALA A 124 19.89 -5.96 15.08
N LYS A 125 19.15 -4.86 15.20
CA LYS A 125 17.95 -4.62 14.36
C LYS A 125 18.28 -4.58 12.86
N LYS A 126 19.39 -3.94 12.49
CA LYS A 126 19.83 -3.87 11.08
C LYS A 126 20.24 -5.24 10.57
N GLU A 127 21.01 -5.99 11.36
CA GLU A 127 21.45 -7.36 11.06
C GLU A 127 20.23 -8.28 10.88
N PHE A 128 19.31 -8.28 11.85
CA PHE A 128 18.07 -9.07 11.79
C PHE A 128 17.27 -8.73 10.51
N LYS A 129 17.07 -7.43 10.26
CA LYS A 129 16.34 -6.97 9.08
C LYS A 129 16.97 -7.51 7.78
N ILE A 130 18.30 -7.39 7.63
CA ILE A 130 19.03 -7.88 6.45
C ILE A 130 18.88 -9.41 6.32
N MET A 131 19.00 -10.15 7.42
CA MET A 131 18.92 -11.62 7.39
C MET A 131 17.50 -12.11 7.17
N TYR A 132 16.51 -11.45 7.79
CA TYR A 132 15.09 -11.74 7.61
C TYR A 132 14.64 -11.44 6.17
N GLU A 133 15.05 -10.29 5.63
CA GLU A 133 14.76 -9.91 4.24
C GLU A 133 15.43 -10.82 3.22
N LYS A 134 16.60 -11.39 3.50
CA LYS A 134 17.27 -12.38 2.63
C LYS A 134 16.51 -13.70 2.51
N ASN A 135 15.66 -14.02 3.48
CA ASN A 135 14.83 -15.23 3.41
C ASN A 135 13.49 -14.98 2.68
N ILE A 136 13.20 -13.73 2.28
CA ILE A 136 11.99 -13.41 1.53
C ILE A 136 12.27 -13.60 0.04
N LYS A 137 11.54 -14.55 -0.56
CA LYS A 137 11.47 -14.74 -2.00
C LYS A 137 10.04 -14.53 -2.47
N ILE A 138 9.83 -13.58 -3.37
CA ILE A 138 8.51 -13.16 -3.81
C ILE A 138 8.28 -13.61 -5.26
N ALA A 139 7.21 -14.36 -5.50
CA ALA A 139 6.73 -14.61 -6.84
C ALA A 139 5.65 -13.58 -7.22
N VAL A 140 5.92 -12.82 -8.24
CA VAL A 140 5.01 -11.82 -8.82
C VAL A 140 4.33 -12.45 -10.02
N ILE A 141 3.02 -12.71 -9.91
CA ILE A 141 2.25 -13.37 -10.97
C ILE A 141 1.55 -12.34 -11.83
N ILE A 142 1.91 -12.29 -13.12
CA ILE A 142 1.32 -11.38 -14.09
C ILE A 142 0.65 -12.15 -15.24
N ARG A 143 -0.34 -11.52 -15.89
CA ARG A 143 -1.02 -12.05 -17.09
C ARG A 143 -0.44 -11.54 -18.40
N GLY A 144 0.43 -10.57 -18.31
CA GLY A 144 1.08 -9.88 -19.42
C GLY A 144 1.57 -8.52 -18.99
N ILE A 145 2.37 -7.89 -19.83
CA ILE A 145 2.91 -6.55 -19.57
C ILE A 145 1.86 -5.54 -20.03
N ASN A 146 1.28 -4.83 -19.09
CA ASN A 146 0.32 -3.75 -19.30
C ASN A 146 0.47 -2.70 -18.18
N GLY A 147 -0.23 -1.56 -18.26
CA GLY A 147 -0.10 -0.48 -17.29
C GLY A 147 -0.32 -0.92 -15.84
N VAL A 148 -1.28 -1.81 -15.58
CA VAL A 148 -1.55 -2.30 -14.22
C VAL A 148 -0.40 -3.17 -13.73
N SER A 149 -0.01 -4.20 -14.48
CA SER A 149 1.10 -5.07 -14.08
C SER A 149 2.40 -4.30 -13.95
N TYR A 150 2.63 -3.30 -14.78
CA TYR A 150 3.82 -2.46 -14.71
C TYR A 150 3.87 -1.63 -13.43
N HIS A 151 2.88 -0.77 -13.19
CA HIS A 151 2.89 0.18 -12.08
C HIS A 151 2.65 -0.48 -10.71
N ARG A 152 1.86 -1.56 -10.68
CA ARG A 152 1.50 -2.23 -9.42
C ARG A 152 2.45 -3.35 -9.03
N LEU A 153 3.05 -4.01 -10.00
CA LEU A 153 3.81 -5.22 -9.77
C LEU A 153 5.25 -5.12 -10.28
N LEU A 154 5.48 -4.93 -11.57
CA LEU A 154 6.81 -5.06 -12.14
C LEU A 154 7.79 -4.00 -11.63
N MET A 155 7.43 -2.72 -11.74
CA MET A 155 8.29 -1.60 -11.32
C MET A 155 8.58 -1.62 -9.81
N PRO A 156 7.58 -1.73 -8.91
CA PRO A 156 7.84 -1.75 -7.47
C PRO A 156 8.73 -2.94 -7.06
N PHE A 157 8.47 -4.13 -7.59
CA PHE A 157 9.23 -5.33 -7.22
C PHE A 157 10.63 -5.36 -7.84
N ALA A 158 10.81 -4.81 -9.06
CA ALA A 158 12.14 -4.61 -9.63
C ALA A 158 12.97 -3.63 -8.77
N LYS A 159 12.32 -2.58 -8.25
CA LYS A 159 12.97 -1.64 -7.33
C LYS A 159 13.29 -2.29 -5.99
N MET A 160 12.41 -3.09 -5.44
CA MET A 160 12.67 -3.86 -4.21
C MET A 160 13.86 -4.81 -4.39
N HIS A 161 13.94 -5.50 -5.51
CA HIS A 161 15.07 -6.35 -5.83
C HIS A 161 16.39 -5.55 -5.93
N ARG A 162 16.38 -4.45 -6.70
CA ARG A 162 17.56 -3.59 -6.91
C ARG A 162 18.06 -2.92 -5.63
N ASP A 163 17.15 -2.30 -4.87
CA ASP A 163 17.53 -1.40 -3.78
C ASP A 163 17.67 -2.15 -2.43
N TYR A 164 16.98 -3.27 -2.27
CA TYR A 164 16.95 -4.03 -1.00
C TYR A 164 17.47 -5.46 -1.12
N GLY A 165 17.76 -5.95 -2.34
CA GLY A 165 18.26 -7.29 -2.57
C GLY A 165 17.24 -8.41 -2.32
N ILE A 166 15.93 -8.08 -2.25
CA ILE A 166 14.87 -9.07 -2.09
C ILE A 166 14.81 -9.94 -3.35
N GLU A 167 14.77 -11.25 -3.18
CA GLU A 167 14.65 -12.15 -4.31
C GLU A 167 13.24 -12.08 -4.91
N VAL A 168 13.15 -11.70 -6.16
CA VAL A 168 11.88 -11.58 -6.90
C VAL A 168 11.92 -12.42 -8.15
N VAL A 169 10.89 -13.25 -8.33
CA VAL A 169 10.67 -14.00 -9.57
C VAL A 169 9.35 -13.55 -10.21
N VAL A 170 9.40 -13.23 -11.49
CA VAL A 170 8.20 -12.85 -12.26
C VAL A 170 7.71 -14.07 -13.05
N LEU A 171 6.46 -14.46 -12.80
CA LEU A 171 5.84 -15.63 -13.39
C LEU A 171 4.64 -15.20 -14.25
N LEU A 172 4.56 -15.76 -15.46
CA LEU A 172 3.39 -15.59 -16.31
C LEU A 172 2.30 -16.56 -15.88
N ASN A 173 1.11 -16.05 -15.62
CA ASN A 173 -0.07 -16.86 -15.38
C ASN A 173 -0.65 -17.37 -16.71
N LYS A 174 0.00 -18.38 -17.27
CA LYS A 174 -0.50 -19.17 -18.38
C LYS A 174 -0.73 -20.59 -17.86
N ASP A 175 -1.97 -21.02 -17.85
CA ASP A 175 -2.38 -22.42 -17.61
C ASP A 175 -1.88 -23.04 -16.28
N ASP A 176 -1.74 -22.24 -15.23
CA ASP A 176 -1.28 -22.65 -13.88
C ASP A 176 0.15 -23.26 -13.84
N GLU A 177 0.95 -23.14 -14.89
CA GLU A 177 2.35 -23.62 -14.93
C GLU A 177 3.27 -22.95 -13.91
N PHE A 178 2.86 -21.80 -13.37
CA PHE A 178 3.65 -21.07 -12.38
C PHE A 178 3.93 -21.88 -11.10
N PHE A 179 3.09 -22.88 -10.77
CA PHE A 179 3.32 -23.76 -9.61
C PHE A 179 4.65 -24.49 -9.64
N ASN A 180 5.18 -24.78 -10.83
CA ASN A 180 6.44 -25.49 -11.01
C ASN A 180 7.66 -24.64 -10.65
N ASN A 181 7.48 -23.32 -10.52
CA ASN A 181 8.55 -22.33 -10.31
C ASN A 181 8.47 -21.66 -8.94
N LEU A 182 7.86 -22.32 -7.95
CA LEU A 182 7.66 -21.77 -6.59
C LEU A 182 8.66 -22.31 -5.57
N GLU A 183 9.79 -22.85 -5.98
CA GLU A 183 10.81 -23.33 -5.05
C GLU A 183 11.40 -22.17 -4.23
N GLY A 184 11.35 -22.31 -2.90
CA GLY A 184 11.82 -21.30 -1.95
C GLY A 184 10.97 -20.02 -1.90
N VAL A 185 9.86 -19.94 -2.66
CA VAL A 185 8.96 -18.78 -2.62
C VAL A 185 8.22 -18.72 -1.28
N THR A 186 8.27 -17.57 -0.63
CA THR A 186 7.58 -17.31 0.63
C THR A 186 6.29 -16.50 0.44
N HIS A 187 6.23 -15.67 -0.60
CA HIS A 187 5.10 -14.80 -0.89
C HIS A 187 4.73 -14.86 -2.37
N VAL A 188 3.45 -14.89 -2.64
CA VAL A 188 2.88 -14.72 -3.98
C VAL A 188 2.10 -13.42 -4.01
N VAL A 189 2.37 -12.57 -5.01
CA VAL A 189 1.64 -11.33 -5.25
C VAL A 189 1.08 -11.32 -6.67
N TYR A 190 -0.18 -10.97 -6.81
CA TYR A 190 -0.87 -10.92 -8.11
C TYR A 190 -1.94 -9.84 -8.12
N ASN A 191 -2.37 -9.40 -9.32
CA ASN A 191 -3.46 -8.43 -9.44
C ASN A 191 -4.78 -9.11 -9.80
N ARG A 192 -5.81 -8.85 -8.99
CA ARG A 192 -7.24 -9.23 -9.14
C ARG A 192 -7.53 -10.74 -9.17
N GLN A 193 -6.77 -11.54 -9.90
CA GLN A 193 -7.05 -12.97 -10.09
C GLN A 193 -5.74 -13.76 -10.21
N ILE A 194 -5.59 -14.78 -9.37
CA ILE A 194 -4.37 -15.57 -9.29
C ILE A 194 -4.29 -16.68 -10.34
N SER A 195 -5.41 -17.30 -10.68
CA SER A 195 -5.46 -18.44 -11.60
C SER A 195 -6.33 -18.16 -12.81
N GLY A 196 -6.41 -19.10 -13.72
CA GLY A 196 -7.41 -19.14 -14.77
C GLY A 196 -8.83 -18.90 -14.20
N LEU A 197 -9.81 -18.71 -15.03
CA LEU A 197 -11.07 -18.02 -14.68
C LEU A 197 -11.91 -18.64 -13.56
N LEU A 198 -11.68 -19.87 -13.12
CA LEU A 198 -12.77 -20.60 -12.44
C LEU A 198 -12.45 -21.24 -11.09
N GLN A 199 -11.21 -21.45 -10.70
CA GLN A 199 -10.88 -22.17 -9.46
C GLN A 199 -9.79 -21.50 -8.62
N PRO A 200 -10.01 -20.28 -8.10
CA PRO A 200 -9.04 -19.67 -7.20
C PRO A 200 -8.85 -20.49 -5.91
N GLU A 201 -9.88 -21.19 -5.44
CA GLU A 201 -9.84 -21.98 -4.21
C GLU A 201 -8.78 -23.07 -4.24
N GLU A 202 -8.72 -23.85 -5.33
CA GLU A 202 -7.71 -24.92 -5.49
C GLU A 202 -6.29 -24.34 -5.52
N THR A 203 -6.11 -23.24 -6.25
CA THR A 203 -4.84 -22.52 -6.31
C THR A 203 -4.38 -22.07 -4.92
N TYR A 204 -5.30 -21.48 -4.15
CA TYR A 204 -5.02 -21.06 -2.78
C TYR A 204 -4.65 -22.22 -1.86
N LEU A 205 -5.40 -23.30 -1.91
CA LEU A 205 -5.10 -24.49 -1.10
C LEU A 205 -3.70 -25.04 -1.40
N LYS A 206 -3.31 -25.11 -2.67
CA LYS A 206 -1.96 -25.54 -3.09
C LYS A 206 -0.87 -24.61 -2.55
N LEU A 207 -1.08 -23.31 -2.60
CA LEU A 207 -0.12 -22.32 -2.07
C LEU A 207 -0.02 -22.39 -0.55
N LYS A 208 -1.15 -22.47 0.15
CA LYS A 208 -1.18 -22.62 1.61
C LYS A 208 -0.51 -23.92 2.09
N ALA A 209 -0.72 -25.03 1.37
CA ALA A 209 -0.04 -26.29 1.67
C ALA A 209 1.50 -26.20 1.57
N LYS A 210 2.02 -25.24 0.82
CA LYS A 210 3.45 -24.92 0.72
C LYS A 210 3.91 -23.84 1.72
N GLY A 211 3.04 -23.35 2.61
CA GLY A 211 3.35 -22.26 3.55
C GLY A 211 3.49 -20.89 2.88
N ILE A 212 3.05 -20.73 1.64
CA ILE A 212 3.21 -19.49 0.88
C ILE A 212 2.11 -18.51 1.25
N LYS A 213 2.48 -17.29 1.66
CA LYS A 213 1.55 -16.17 1.88
C LYS A 213 1.08 -15.59 0.55
N VAL A 214 -0.21 -15.32 0.46
CA VAL A 214 -0.86 -14.91 -0.80
C VAL A 214 -1.43 -13.51 -0.67
N ILE A 215 -0.94 -12.60 -1.50
CA ILE A 215 -1.32 -11.19 -1.50
C ILE A 215 -2.04 -10.88 -2.81
N CYS A 216 -3.26 -10.37 -2.70
CA CYS A 216 -4.05 -9.90 -3.84
C CYS A 216 -3.97 -8.38 -3.94
N ASP A 217 -3.36 -7.86 -4.98
CA ASP A 217 -3.42 -6.45 -5.32
C ASP A 217 -4.71 -6.13 -6.09
N ILE A 218 -5.35 -5.01 -5.78
CA ILE A 218 -6.52 -4.52 -6.49
C ILE A 218 -6.41 -3.00 -6.67
N ASP A 219 -6.42 -2.56 -7.92
CA ASP A 219 -6.18 -1.18 -8.33
C ASP A 219 -7.43 -0.43 -8.79
N ASP A 220 -8.44 -1.15 -9.28
CA ASP A 220 -9.73 -0.61 -9.73
C ASP A 220 -10.92 -1.38 -9.11
N TYR A 221 -12.04 -0.68 -8.96
CA TYR A 221 -13.28 -1.32 -8.55
C TYR A 221 -13.74 -2.35 -9.59
N TRP A 222 -14.10 -3.54 -9.14
CA TRP A 222 -14.39 -4.70 -10.00
C TRP A 222 -15.81 -4.73 -10.57
N ILE A 223 -16.73 -3.87 -10.10
CA ILE A 223 -18.07 -3.75 -10.66
C ILE A 223 -18.08 -2.63 -11.69
N LEU A 224 -18.21 -3.00 -12.96
CA LEU A 224 -18.14 -2.07 -14.06
C LEU A 224 -19.43 -1.28 -14.24
N PRO A 225 -19.39 0.06 -14.43
CA PRO A 225 -20.59 0.87 -14.58
C PRO A 225 -21.36 0.56 -15.88
N LYS A 226 -22.64 0.94 -15.92
CA LYS A 226 -23.48 0.78 -17.12
C LYS A 226 -22.85 1.50 -18.31
N GLY A 227 -22.70 0.75 -19.42
CA GLY A 227 -22.09 1.25 -20.66
C GLY A 227 -20.55 1.26 -20.67
N HIS A 228 -19.90 0.68 -19.68
CA HIS A 228 -18.47 0.37 -19.78
C HIS A 228 -18.23 -0.65 -20.91
N PRO A 229 -17.23 -0.47 -21.80
CA PRO A 229 -17.03 -1.33 -22.97
C PRO A 229 -16.86 -2.81 -22.64
N MET A 230 -16.23 -3.10 -21.52
CA MET A 230 -15.97 -4.47 -21.09
C MET A 230 -17.10 -5.10 -20.26
N ARG A 231 -18.15 -4.34 -19.88
CA ARG A 231 -19.16 -4.81 -18.94
C ARG A 231 -19.88 -6.08 -19.40
N TYR A 232 -20.25 -6.17 -20.67
CA TYR A 232 -20.92 -7.35 -21.21
C TYR A 232 -20.07 -8.61 -21.01
N ARG A 233 -18.82 -8.57 -21.46
CA ARG A 233 -17.87 -9.69 -21.30
C ARG A 233 -17.63 -10.00 -19.82
N HIS A 234 -17.43 -8.97 -19.02
CA HIS A 234 -17.20 -9.06 -17.58
C HIS A 234 -18.34 -9.81 -16.86
N ASN A 235 -19.59 -9.42 -17.14
CA ASN A 235 -20.77 -10.05 -16.55
C ASN A 235 -20.97 -11.47 -17.09
N LYS A 236 -20.79 -11.69 -18.41
CA LYS A 236 -20.91 -13.02 -19.02
C LYS A 236 -19.93 -14.04 -18.40
N MET A 237 -18.75 -13.57 -18.03
CA MET A 237 -17.69 -14.40 -17.42
C MET A 237 -17.72 -14.37 -15.88
N ASN A 238 -18.69 -13.71 -15.24
CA ASN A 238 -18.77 -13.54 -13.79
C ASN A 238 -17.44 -13.07 -13.15
N LEU A 239 -16.72 -12.15 -13.81
CA LEU A 239 -15.39 -11.72 -13.36
C LEU A 239 -15.45 -10.97 -12.02
N ASP A 240 -16.54 -10.27 -11.73
CA ASP A 240 -16.84 -9.66 -10.43
C ASP A 240 -16.84 -10.69 -9.30
N LYS A 241 -17.54 -11.80 -9.49
CA LYS A 241 -17.59 -12.90 -8.53
C LYS A 241 -16.23 -13.56 -8.35
N CYS A 242 -15.47 -13.70 -9.45
CA CYS A 242 -14.11 -14.23 -9.39
C CYS A 242 -13.18 -13.33 -8.58
N VAL A 243 -13.22 -12.01 -8.79
CA VAL A 243 -12.47 -11.05 -7.98
C VAL A 243 -12.86 -11.16 -6.51
N ILE A 244 -14.15 -11.17 -6.19
CA ILE A 244 -14.65 -11.31 -4.81
C ILE A 244 -14.12 -12.58 -4.14
N LYS A 245 -14.06 -13.71 -4.86
CA LYS A 245 -13.49 -14.96 -4.34
C LYS A 245 -11.99 -14.77 -4.01
N ASN A 246 -11.23 -14.16 -4.90
CA ASN A 246 -9.82 -13.86 -4.65
C ASN A 246 -9.63 -12.94 -3.43
N LEU A 247 -10.45 -11.90 -3.28
CA LEU A 247 -10.41 -11.01 -2.11
C LEU A 247 -10.67 -11.76 -0.80
N LYS A 248 -11.63 -12.70 -0.79
CA LYS A 248 -11.95 -13.50 0.40
C LYS A 248 -10.88 -14.50 0.78
N LEU A 249 -10.15 -15.01 -0.18
CA LEU A 249 -9.17 -16.08 0.01
C LEU A 249 -7.77 -15.55 0.36
N ALA A 250 -7.41 -14.34 -0.10
CA ALA A 250 -6.09 -13.78 0.09
C ALA A 250 -5.77 -13.55 1.57
N ASP A 251 -4.53 -13.81 1.95
CA ASP A 251 -4.04 -13.54 3.31
C ASP A 251 -3.97 -12.03 3.57
N GLN A 252 -3.68 -11.24 2.52
CA GLN A 252 -3.67 -9.78 2.57
C GLN A 252 -4.13 -9.17 1.24
N ILE A 253 -4.78 -8.02 1.31
CA ILE A 253 -5.17 -7.24 0.14
C ILE A 253 -4.38 -5.94 0.10
N TRP A 254 -3.80 -5.64 -1.06
CA TRP A 254 -3.26 -4.32 -1.35
C TRP A 254 -4.23 -3.55 -2.23
N THR A 255 -4.41 -2.27 -1.93
CA THR A 255 -5.29 -1.39 -2.70
C THR A 255 -4.69 -0.01 -2.85
N THR A 256 -5.24 0.80 -3.76
CA THR A 256 -4.64 2.10 -4.12
C THR A 256 -5.20 3.28 -3.34
N THR A 257 -6.45 3.21 -2.92
CA THR A 257 -7.15 4.34 -2.31
C THR A 257 -8.00 3.92 -1.10
N PRO A 258 -8.27 4.83 -0.15
CA PRO A 258 -9.19 4.56 0.96
C PRO A 258 -10.59 4.16 0.49
N ILE A 259 -11.10 4.81 -0.56
CA ILE A 259 -12.44 4.52 -1.12
C ILE A 259 -12.49 3.09 -1.65
N LEU A 260 -11.44 2.63 -2.33
CA LEU A 260 -11.37 1.26 -2.80
C LEU A 260 -11.20 0.26 -1.64
N ALA A 261 -10.42 0.61 -0.61
CA ALA A 261 -10.30 -0.18 0.61
C ALA A 261 -11.65 -0.42 1.28
N ASP A 262 -12.51 0.60 1.38
CA ASP A 262 -13.86 0.47 1.94
C ASP A 262 -14.75 -0.48 1.10
N LYS A 263 -14.54 -0.55 -0.21
CA LYS A 263 -15.23 -1.53 -1.08
C LYS A 263 -14.72 -2.96 -0.89
N VAL A 264 -13.46 -3.13 -0.51
CA VAL A 264 -12.83 -4.43 -0.21
C VAL A 264 -13.22 -4.95 1.16
N ARG A 265 -13.37 -4.08 2.16
CA ARG A 265 -13.60 -4.40 3.57
C ARG A 265 -14.68 -5.46 3.86
N PRO A 266 -15.81 -5.52 3.13
CA PRO A 266 -16.82 -6.59 3.32
C PRO A 266 -16.32 -8.02 2.99
N TYR A 267 -15.16 -8.14 2.34
CA TYR A 267 -14.61 -9.41 1.86
C TYR A 267 -13.32 -9.82 2.57
N ASN A 268 -12.52 -8.85 3.01
CA ASN A 268 -11.27 -9.07 3.72
C ASN A 268 -10.95 -7.86 4.60
N ASN A 269 -10.54 -8.10 5.84
CA ASN A 269 -10.18 -7.04 6.79
C ASN A 269 -8.68 -6.74 6.83
N ASN A 270 -7.83 -7.65 6.31
CA ASN A 270 -6.40 -7.44 6.23
C ASN A 270 -6.05 -6.66 4.95
N ILE A 271 -6.22 -5.35 5.01
CA ILE A 271 -6.07 -4.44 3.87
C ILE A 271 -4.95 -3.45 4.13
N GLU A 272 -4.06 -3.31 3.15
CA GLU A 272 -3.03 -2.27 3.13
C GLU A 272 -3.25 -1.34 1.94
N ILE A 273 -3.18 -0.02 2.20
CA ILE A 273 -3.30 0.99 1.14
C ILE A 273 -1.92 1.32 0.62
N ILE A 274 -1.57 0.74 -0.53
CA ILE A 274 -0.33 1.00 -1.25
C ILE A 274 -0.64 1.89 -2.45
N LYS A 275 -0.43 3.19 -2.30
CA LYS A 275 -0.67 4.17 -3.35
C LYS A 275 0.16 3.88 -4.59
N ASN A 276 -0.35 4.29 -5.75
CA ASN A 276 0.46 4.30 -6.96
C ASN A 276 1.61 5.29 -6.80
N ALA A 277 2.75 4.93 -7.38
CA ALA A 277 3.96 5.73 -7.42
C ALA A 277 4.63 5.60 -8.79
N ILE A 278 5.60 6.46 -9.03
CA ILE A 278 6.52 6.39 -10.16
C ILE A 278 7.94 6.22 -9.64
N ASP A 279 8.83 5.64 -10.42
CA ASP A 279 10.27 5.68 -10.16
C ASP A 279 10.90 6.77 -11.05
N PRO A 280 11.23 7.95 -10.53
CA PRO A 280 11.77 9.05 -11.32
C PRO A 280 13.15 8.74 -11.93
N THR A 281 13.78 7.63 -11.53
CA THR A 281 15.06 7.18 -12.10
C THR A 281 14.88 6.35 -13.38
N GLU A 282 13.66 5.99 -13.76
CA GLU A 282 13.41 5.31 -15.02
C GLU A 282 13.58 6.25 -16.21
N LYS A 283 14.08 5.71 -17.31
CA LYS A 283 14.34 6.45 -18.56
C LYS A 283 13.11 7.20 -19.10
N GLN A 284 11.91 6.67 -18.88
CA GLN A 284 10.68 7.32 -19.32
C GLN A 284 10.35 8.62 -18.56
N TYR A 285 10.93 8.80 -17.38
CA TYR A 285 10.75 9.99 -16.54
C TYR A 285 11.92 10.98 -16.66
N ALA A 286 12.95 10.66 -17.43
CA ALA A 286 13.98 11.64 -17.78
C ALA A 286 13.41 12.67 -18.77
N TYR A 287 13.69 13.95 -18.52
CA TYR A 287 13.26 15.06 -19.37
C TYR A 287 14.37 16.09 -19.52
N ASP A 288 14.46 16.70 -20.70
CA ASP A 288 15.46 17.72 -21.03
C ASP A 288 14.87 19.14 -20.94
N ASP A 289 13.56 19.29 -21.11
CA ASP A 289 12.85 20.57 -21.10
C ASP A 289 11.52 20.50 -20.35
N LEU A 290 11.35 21.42 -19.40
CA LEU A 290 10.11 21.61 -18.64
C LEU A 290 9.22 22.73 -19.19
N SER A 291 9.47 23.20 -20.41
CA SER A 291 8.63 24.24 -21.01
C SER A 291 7.15 23.83 -21.04
N ILE A 292 6.29 24.76 -20.68
CA ILE A 292 4.83 24.56 -20.68
C ILE A 292 4.24 25.37 -21.84
N ASN A 293 3.65 24.68 -22.80
CA ASN A 293 2.84 25.31 -23.82
C ASN A 293 1.37 25.28 -23.40
N PHE A 294 0.89 26.37 -22.81
CA PHE A 294 -0.48 26.48 -22.29
C PHE A 294 -1.58 26.36 -23.36
N ASP A 295 -1.23 26.49 -24.66
CA ASP A 295 -2.20 26.33 -25.76
C ASP A 295 -2.44 24.86 -26.14
N THR A 296 -1.73 23.93 -25.51
CA THR A 296 -1.83 22.49 -25.81
C THR A 296 -2.39 21.72 -24.63
N PHE A 297 -3.54 21.12 -24.82
CA PHE A 297 -4.16 20.20 -23.87
C PHE A 297 -3.82 18.76 -24.24
N PHE A 298 -3.70 17.91 -23.22
CA PHE A 298 -3.31 16.53 -23.40
C PHE A 298 -4.18 15.59 -22.60
N TYR A 299 -4.65 14.54 -23.25
CA TYR A 299 -5.35 13.43 -22.61
C TYR A 299 -4.66 12.11 -22.98
N SER A 300 -4.44 11.24 -21.99
CA SER A 300 -4.01 9.85 -22.22
C SER A 300 -4.93 8.89 -21.48
N GLY A 301 -5.40 7.85 -22.18
CA GLY A 301 -6.26 6.84 -21.55
C GLY A 301 -6.65 5.70 -22.49
N GLY A 302 -6.92 4.53 -21.88
CA GLY A 302 -7.35 3.33 -22.58
C GLY A 302 -8.77 3.42 -23.15
N ASN A 303 -9.17 2.39 -23.91
CA ASN A 303 -10.50 2.25 -24.49
C ASN A 303 -11.65 2.33 -23.50
N THR A 304 -11.40 2.05 -22.24
CA THR A 304 -12.39 2.00 -21.17
C THR A 304 -12.91 3.38 -20.77
N HIS A 305 -12.17 4.44 -21.13
CA HIS A 305 -12.46 5.84 -20.76
C HIS A 305 -13.16 6.65 -21.86
N LEU A 306 -13.67 6.02 -22.91
CA LEU A 306 -14.33 6.73 -24.02
C LEU A 306 -15.51 7.60 -23.55
N LYS A 307 -16.24 7.16 -22.53
CA LYS A 307 -17.35 7.93 -21.95
C LYS A 307 -16.85 9.13 -21.16
N ASP A 308 -15.80 8.93 -20.37
CA ASP A 308 -15.16 10.01 -19.61
C ASP A 308 -14.66 11.10 -20.56
N LEU A 309 -14.00 10.69 -21.64
CA LEU A 309 -13.52 11.60 -22.67
C LEU A 309 -14.63 12.45 -23.32
N LYS A 310 -15.86 11.91 -23.40
CA LYS A 310 -17.03 12.69 -23.91
C LYS A 310 -17.41 13.87 -23.03
N LEU A 311 -17.02 13.92 -21.76
CA LEU A 311 -17.25 15.07 -20.88
C LEU A 311 -16.57 16.32 -21.40
N LEU A 312 -15.47 16.20 -22.14
CA LEU A 312 -14.77 17.33 -22.72
C LEU A 312 -15.64 18.04 -23.77
N GLY A 313 -16.56 17.28 -24.43
CA GLY A 313 -17.52 17.84 -25.39
C GLY A 313 -16.84 18.68 -26.45
N LYS A 314 -17.33 19.92 -26.60
CA LYS A 314 -16.77 20.96 -27.48
C LYS A 314 -15.88 21.98 -26.76
N ALA A 315 -15.62 21.77 -25.45
CA ALA A 315 -14.88 22.73 -24.63
C ALA A 315 -13.46 23.02 -25.15
N PHE A 316 -12.93 22.16 -26.00
CA PHE A 316 -11.59 22.27 -26.57
C PHE A 316 -11.57 22.47 -28.08
N ASP A 317 -12.71 22.87 -28.71
CA ASP A 317 -12.77 23.06 -30.15
C ASP A 317 -11.85 24.20 -30.62
N ASP A 318 -11.62 25.22 -29.77
CA ASP A 318 -10.74 26.36 -30.02
C ASP A 318 -9.29 26.13 -29.55
N TYR A 319 -8.98 24.96 -29.03
CA TYR A 319 -7.66 24.64 -28.44
C TYR A 319 -7.03 23.41 -29.09
N LYS A 320 -5.72 23.34 -29.04
CA LYS A 320 -5.00 22.15 -29.48
C LYS A 320 -5.12 21.02 -28.44
N LEU A 321 -6.04 20.09 -28.67
CA LEU A 321 -6.20 18.90 -27.84
C LEU A 321 -5.51 17.69 -28.49
N ILE A 322 -4.55 17.11 -27.78
CA ILE A 322 -3.89 15.85 -28.14
C ILE A 322 -4.52 14.71 -27.34
N VAL A 323 -5.05 13.71 -28.05
CA VAL A 323 -5.72 12.56 -27.44
C VAL A 323 -4.93 11.28 -27.73
N LYS A 324 -4.20 10.77 -26.74
CA LYS A 324 -3.58 9.44 -26.80
C LYS A 324 -4.56 8.40 -26.27
N SER A 325 -5.32 7.84 -27.17
CA SER A 325 -6.31 6.79 -26.89
C SER A 325 -6.56 5.95 -28.14
N PRO A 326 -6.82 4.65 -28.00
CA PRO A 326 -7.20 3.80 -29.13
C PRO A 326 -8.48 4.27 -29.82
N LYS A 327 -9.38 4.94 -29.07
CA LYS A 327 -10.65 5.49 -29.56
C LYS A 327 -10.85 6.91 -29.09
N MET A 328 -11.42 7.73 -29.95
CA MET A 328 -11.84 9.10 -29.67
C MET A 328 -13.31 9.27 -30.06
N PRO A 329 -14.12 10.07 -29.34
CA PRO A 329 -15.50 10.38 -29.73
C PRO A 329 -15.55 10.98 -31.15
N LYS A 330 -16.54 10.55 -31.96
CA LYS A 330 -16.64 10.96 -33.35
C LYS A 330 -16.76 12.46 -33.56
N ASN A 331 -17.40 13.16 -32.63
CA ASN A 331 -17.69 14.61 -32.71
C ASN A 331 -16.72 15.45 -31.90
N MET A 332 -15.56 14.90 -31.51
CA MET A 332 -14.53 15.62 -30.77
C MET A 332 -13.45 16.08 -31.76
N LEU A 333 -13.19 17.37 -31.76
CA LEU A 333 -12.03 17.93 -32.47
C LEU A 333 -10.78 17.67 -31.60
N GLY A 334 -9.74 17.17 -32.22
CA GLY A 334 -8.49 16.85 -31.54
C GLY A 334 -7.56 16.00 -32.40
N ILE A 335 -6.28 16.03 -32.05
CA ILE A 335 -5.26 15.24 -32.74
C ILE A 335 -5.17 13.87 -32.02
N LYS A 336 -5.73 12.86 -32.67
CA LYS A 336 -5.60 11.48 -32.16
C LYS A 336 -4.18 10.97 -32.40
N ARG A 337 -3.55 10.40 -31.34
CA ARG A 337 -2.26 9.73 -31.43
C ARG A 337 -2.35 8.31 -30.86
N GLN A 338 -1.43 7.46 -31.27
CA GLN A 338 -1.29 6.12 -30.72
C GLN A 338 -0.75 6.21 -29.28
N ILE A 339 -1.23 5.33 -28.39
CA ILE A 339 -0.69 5.19 -27.05
C ILE A 339 0.71 4.58 -27.16
N SER A 340 1.66 5.13 -26.44
CA SER A 340 3.01 4.61 -26.32
C SER A 340 3.04 3.29 -25.53
N GLU A 341 4.09 2.51 -25.71
CA GLU A 341 4.33 1.32 -24.88
C GLU A 341 4.48 1.74 -23.41
N VAL A 342 4.21 0.82 -22.48
CA VAL A 342 4.13 1.12 -21.05
C VAL A 342 5.45 1.65 -20.47
N GLN A 343 6.57 1.27 -21.05
CA GLN A 343 7.90 1.73 -20.62
C GLN A 343 8.29 3.11 -21.19
N ASP A 344 7.53 3.66 -22.13
CA ASP A 344 7.74 4.96 -22.78
C ASP A 344 6.53 5.89 -22.61
N TYR A 345 5.48 5.40 -21.95
CA TYR A 345 4.21 6.09 -21.83
C TYR A 345 4.32 7.46 -21.15
N ALA A 346 5.16 7.58 -20.12
CA ALA A 346 5.32 8.82 -19.37
C ALA A 346 5.93 9.95 -20.20
N LYS A 347 6.74 9.66 -21.21
CA LYS A 347 7.29 10.67 -22.14
C LYS A 347 6.21 11.42 -22.91
N ASP A 348 5.01 10.87 -22.98
CA ASP A 348 3.88 11.54 -23.62
C ASP A 348 3.51 12.86 -22.94
N TYR A 349 3.82 12.99 -21.62
CA TYR A 349 3.58 14.21 -20.87
C TYR A 349 4.61 15.32 -21.15
N GLU A 350 5.79 15.00 -21.64
CA GLU A 350 6.87 15.98 -21.85
C GLU A 350 6.42 17.11 -22.83
N HIS A 351 5.71 16.74 -23.87
CA HIS A 351 5.32 17.67 -24.95
C HIS A 351 3.90 18.24 -24.81
N CYS A 352 3.28 18.11 -23.66
CA CYS A 352 1.96 18.67 -23.40
C CYS A 352 2.06 19.97 -22.58
N GLY A 353 1.03 20.79 -22.64
CA GLY A 353 0.90 21.97 -21.79
C GLY A 353 0.12 21.66 -20.53
N ILE A 354 -1.16 21.34 -20.68
CA ILE A 354 -2.09 21.06 -19.59
C ILE A 354 -2.66 19.66 -19.78
N CYS A 355 -2.61 18.83 -18.74
CA CYS A 355 -3.23 17.51 -18.75
C CYS A 355 -4.70 17.61 -18.39
N VAL A 356 -5.56 16.86 -19.06
CA VAL A 356 -6.97 16.77 -18.73
C VAL A 356 -7.33 15.32 -18.37
N VAL A 357 -7.97 15.13 -17.21
CA VAL A 357 -8.32 13.82 -16.66
C VAL A 357 -9.83 13.78 -16.37
N PRO A 358 -10.69 13.81 -17.42
CA PRO A 358 -12.15 13.77 -17.23
C PRO A 358 -12.56 12.44 -16.62
N LEU A 359 -13.41 12.47 -15.60
CA LEU A 359 -13.98 11.30 -14.97
C LEU A 359 -15.48 11.53 -14.71
N ILE A 360 -16.34 10.68 -15.26
CA ILE A 360 -17.77 10.69 -14.96
C ILE A 360 -17.95 10.25 -13.51
N GLU A 361 -18.79 10.96 -12.79
CA GLU A 361 -19.11 10.62 -11.41
C GLU A 361 -19.83 9.27 -11.33
N ASN A 362 -19.17 8.30 -10.74
CA ASN A 362 -19.70 6.96 -10.44
C ASN A 362 -18.71 6.24 -9.50
N THR A 363 -19.18 5.18 -8.83
CA THR A 363 -18.38 4.40 -7.88
C THR A 363 -17.08 3.85 -8.47
N PHE A 364 -17.08 3.44 -9.74
CA PHE A 364 -15.88 2.90 -10.40
C PHE A 364 -14.78 3.98 -10.50
N ASN A 365 -15.15 5.18 -10.94
CA ASN A 365 -14.21 6.29 -11.09
C ASN A 365 -13.81 6.90 -9.73
N SER A 366 -14.70 6.90 -8.73
CA SER A 366 -14.36 7.35 -7.37
C SER A 366 -13.29 6.50 -6.69
N CYS A 367 -13.14 5.25 -7.13
CA CYS A 367 -12.10 4.35 -6.60
C CYS A 367 -10.73 4.50 -7.28
N LYS A 368 -10.62 5.32 -8.33
CA LYS A 368 -9.36 5.48 -9.07
C LYS A 368 -8.31 6.24 -8.28
N SER A 369 -7.07 5.89 -8.54
CA SER A 369 -5.90 6.57 -7.97
C SER A 369 -5.50 7.82 -8.76
N GLU A 370 -4.66 8.60 -8.14
CA GLU A 370 -4.07 9.84 -8.65
C GLU A 370 -2.87 9.65 -9.61
N LEU A 371 -2.62 8.46 -10.15
CA LEU A 371 -1.41 8.15 -10.93
C LEU A 371 -1.15 9.15 -12.06
N LYS A 372 -2.18 9.53 -12.82
CA LYS A 372 -2.04 10.50 -13.91
C LYS A 372 -1.61 11.89 -13.44
N MET A 373 -2.06 12.29 -12.25
CA MET A 373 -1.65 13.55 -11.63
C MET A 373 -0.18 13.49 -11.20
N ILE A 374 0.26 12.34 -10.66
CA ILE A 374 1.65 12.12 -10.25
C ILE A 374 2.56 12.17 -11.49
N GLU A 375 2.19 11.47 -12.57
CA GLU A 375 2.93 11.47 -13.83
C GLU A 375 3.03 12.87 -14.43
N ALA A 376 1.90 13.57 -14.59
CA ALA A 376 1.89 14.94 -15.10
C ALA A 376 2.69 15.90 -14.21
N GLY A 377 2.53 15.80 -12.89
CA GLY A 377 3.25 16.62 -11.92
C GLY A 377 4.76 16.42 -11.96
N HIS A 378 5.24 15.20 -12.27
CA HIS A 378 6.66 14.94 -12.48
C HIS A 378 7.25 15.78 -13.62
N PHE A 379 6.50 15.95 -14.70
CA PHE A 379 6.86 16.82 -15.83
C PHE A 379 6.43 18.28 -15.64
N ALA A 380 6.12 18.71 -14.41
CA ALA A 380 5.63 20.05 -14.08
C ALA A 380 4.41 20.49 -14.90
N LYS A 381 3.55 19.55 -15.33
CA LYS A 381 2.35 19.86 -16.13
C LYS A 381 1.14 20.01 -15.22
N PRO A 382 0.38 21.12 -15.33
CA PRO A 382 -0.92 21.27 -14.65
C PRO A 382 -1.91 20.18 -15.07
N VAL A 383 -2.84 19.84 -14.13
CA VAL A 383 -3.91 18.84 -14.35
C VAL A 383 -5.26 19.45 -14.01
#